data_3c8c83154a3d4169b9b201ddd494b72a
#
_entry.id   3c8c83154a3d4169b9b201ddd494b72a
#
_cell.length_a   1.000
_cell.length_b   1.000
_cell.length_c   1.000
_cell.angle_alpha   90.00
_cell.angle_beta   90.00
_cell.angle_gamma   90.00
#
_symmetry.space_group_name_H-M   'P 1'
#
loop_
_entity.id
_entity.type
_entity.pdbx_description
1 polymer ?
#
loop_
_entity_poly.entity_id
_entity_poly.type
_entity_poly.pdbx_seq_one_letter_code
_entity_poly.pdbx_strand_id
1 'polypeptide(L)'
;MEFIIISGLSGHKSIPLYGKAEAFRFVSDVVYTNHMSAGAYRGYGATQGLFAVESAVNELAHKLNMDPFALRLKNTVQEGDVMPAYYGAVNTSCALDRCLVKAREMIDWEHKYPARDLGNGKVRAVGMGMAMQGSGISGMDVGSATLKLNDDGFYSLIIGAADMGTGCDTTLAQIAAEVLDCPLDNIAVFGADTDTSPYDSGSYASSTTYVTGKATEKCAMKLREQICKLGAELLGCPADAVEFDGKEVFESAAPETKKTLSEIAYASQFGHMVPLEATETHTSPLSPPPYMVGAAEVEVDTETGEVKVLEFDACVDCGTPINPNLTRVQAEGGLLQGIGMTLTENVTYDRKGCPEENSLFQYKIPTRIDIGKINVEFENSYEPNGPFGAKSIGEVVINTPLPAISDAIYNAIGTRFYELPITPEQIAMAAAENHK
;
A
#
# COMPACT_ATOMS: atom_id res chain seq x y z
N MET A 1 -16.03 -18.16 4.97
CA MET A 1 -15.90 -18.15 6.44
C MET A 1 -14.58 -17.48 6.90
N GLU A 2 -13.45 -17.85 6.35
CA GLU A 2 -12.13 -17.25 6.69
C GLU A 2 -12.03 -15.73 6.47
N PHE A 3 -12.61 -15.21 5.40
CA PHE A 3 -12.53 -13.77 5.08
C PHE A 3 -13.21 -12.85 6.10
N ILE A 4 -14.33 -13.27 6.70
CA ILE A 4 -15.03 -12.49 7.73
C ILE A 4 -14.18 -12.43 9.01
N ILE A 5 -13.57 -13.55 9.38
CA ILE A 5 -12.65 -13.64 10.53
C ILE A 5 -11.44 -12.73 10.33
N ILE A 6 -10.85 -12.75 9.13
CA ILE A 6 -9.69 -11.91 8.78
C ILE A 6 -10.06 -10.42 8.85
N SER A 7 -11.22 -10.00 8.34
CA SER A 7 -11.66 -8.59 8.40
C SER A 7 -11.82 -8.11 9.84
N GLY A 8 -12.45 -8.87 10.71
CA GLY A 8 -12.58 -8.54 12.12
C GLY A 8 -11.22 -8.48 12.83
N LEU A 9 -10.39 -9.49 12.64
CA LEU A 9 -9.06 -9.56 13.25
C LEU A 9 -8.11 -8.45 12.77
N SER A 10 -8.19 -8.03 11.52
CA SER A 10 -7.31 -7.00 10.97
C SER A 10 -7.54 -5.60 11.53
N GLY A 11 -8.67 -5.34 12.19
CA GLY A 11 -8.95 -4.07 12.87
C GLY A 11 -7.93 -3.69 13.94
N HIS A 12 -7.25 -4.65 14.55
CA HIS A 12 -6.18 -4.41 15.54
C HIS A 12 -4.98 -3.64 14.94
N LYS A 13 -4.80 -3.65 13.64
CA LYS A 13 -3.71 -2.92 12.93
C LYS A 13 -3.84 -1.39 13.05
N SER A 14 -4.98 -0.87 13.48
CA SER A 14 -5.18 0.57 13.68
C SER A 14 -4.41 1.15 14.86
N ILE A 15 -4.09 0.35 15.87
CA ILE A 15 -3.55 0.82 17.16
C ILE A 15 -2.02 0.93 17.18
N PRO A 16 -1.24 0.09 16.46
CA PRO A 16 0.22 0.19 16.45
C PRO A 16 0.78 1.54 15.98
N LEU A 17 -0.01 2.37 15.29
CA LEU A 17 0.35 3.75 14.98
C LEU A 17 0.77 4.55 16.23
N TYR A 18 0.20 4.22 17.37
CA TYR A 18 0.46 4.81 18.68
C TYR A 18 1.22 3.81 19.56
N GLY A 19 2.40 3.40 19.09
CA GLY A 19 3.20 2.29 19.62
C GLY A 19 3.65 2.39 21.07
N LYS A 20 3.40 3.53 21.74
CA LYS A 20 3.78 3.78 23.16
C LYS A 20 2.67 3.40 24.16
N ALA A 21 1.57 2.78 23.71
CA ALA A 21 0.52 2.32 24.59
C ALA A 21 1.02 1.13 25.43
N GLU A 22 0.98 1.26 26.76
CA GLU A 22 1.42 0.20 27.69
C GLU A 22 0.50 -1.03 27.68
N ALA A 23 -0.77 -0.85 27.36
CA ALA A 23 -1.76 -1.90 27.31
C ALA A 23 -2.68 -1.74 26.10
N PHE A 24 -3.01 -2.86 25.49
CA PHE A 24 -3.90 -2.94 24.35
C PHE A 24 -4.92 -4.05 24.53
N ARG A 25 -6.18 -3.75 24.24
CA ARG A 25 -7.24 -4.74 24.17
C ARG A 25 -8.09 -4.52 22.92
N PHE A 26 -8.12 -5.49 22.05
CA PHE A 26 -8.99 -5.54 20.89
C PHE A 26 -9.96 -6.72 21.05
N VAL A 27 -11.24 -6.48 20.83
CA VAL A 27 -12.29 -7.51 20.84
C VAL A 27 -13.10 -7.39 19.56
N SER A 28 -13.29 -8.51 18.89
CA SER A 28 -14.06 -8.60 17.65
C SER A 28 -14.91 -9.86 17.67
N ASP A 29 -16.22 -9.69 17.51
CA ASP A 29 -17.17 -10.78 17.38
C ASP A 29 -17.62 -10.89 15.91
N VAL A 30 -17.37 -12.03 15.30
CA VAL A 30 -17.80 -12.35 13.93
C VAL A 30 -19.07 -13.17 14.00
N VAL A 31 -20.15 -12.64 13.43
CA VAL A 31 -21.48 -13.25 13.49
C VAL A 31 -22.03 -13.53 12.10
N TYR A 32 -22.88 -14.55 12.01
CA TYR A 32 -23.70 -14.76 10.82
C TYR A 32 -24.88 -13.82 10.80
N THR A 33 -25.25 -13.35 9.61
CA THR A 33 -26.44 -12.55 9.37
C THR A 33 -27.25 -13.13 8.23
N ASN A 34 -28.48 -12.65 8.02
CA ASN A 34 -29.31 -12.98 6.87
C ASN A 34 -29.01 -12.11 5.64
N HIS A 35 -28.07 -11.19 5.75
CA HIS A 35 -27.61 -10.38 4.63
C HIS A 35 -26.64 -11.18 3.75
N MET A 36 -26.35 -10.67 2.57
CA MET A 36 -25.30 -11.18 1.70
C MET A 36 -23.99 -11.32 2.46
N SER A 37 -23.24 -12.38 2.19
CA SER A 37 -21.93 -12.61 2.81
C SER A 37 -20.99 -11.44 2.53
N ALA A 38 -20.38 -10.90 3.56
CA ALA A 38 -19.32 -9.94 3.41
C ALA A 38 -18.05 -10.60 2.84
N GLY A 39 -17.25 -9.83 2.14
CA GLY A 39 -15.96 -10.26 1.57
C GLY A 39 -14.85 -9.29 1.87
N ALA A 40 -13.65 -9.60 1.37
CA ALA A 40 -12.50 -8.73 1.50
C ALA A 40 -12.63 -7.54 0.54
N TYR A 41 -12.72 -6.34 1.07
CA TYR A 41 -12.54 -5.10 0.35
C TYR A 41 -11.14 -4.55 0.65
N ARG A 42 -10.52 -3.79 -0.25
CA ARG A 42 -9.18 -3.20 -0.07
C ARG A 42 -9.03 -2.61 1.33
N GLY A 43 -7.98 -2.96 2.07
CA GLY A 43 -7.74 -2.50 3.44
C GLY A 43 -8.58 -3.16 4.53
N TYR A 44 -9.24 -4.30 4.23
CA TYR A 44 -10.20 -4.98 5.09
C TYR A 44 -9.74 -5.08 6.56
N GLY A 45 -10.67 -4.76 7.47
CA GLY A 45 -10.47 -4.71 8.92
C GLY A 45 -9.73 -3.47 9.40
N ALA A 46 -8.66 -3.05 8.76
CA ALA A 46 -7.94 -1.84 9.15
C ALA A 46 -8.76 -0.57 8.88
N THR A 47 -9.54 -0.54 7.82
CA THR A 47 -10.39 0.60 7.45
C THR A 47 -11.36 0.96 8.57
N GLN A 48 -12.09 -0.03 9.11
CA GLN A 48 -13.03 0.16 10.21
C GLN A 48 -12.30 0.53 11.51
N GLY A 49 -11.19 -0.16 11.80
CA GLY A 49 -10.39 0.10 13.00
C GLY A 49 -9.77 1.50 12.98
N LEU A 50 -9.23 1.93 11.85
CA LEU A 50 -8.62 3.25 11.69
C LEU A 50 -9.65 4.36 11.74
N PHE A 51 -10.82 4.18 11.12
CA PHE A 51 -11.91 5.15 11.26
C PHE A 51 -12.26 5.38 12.73
N ALA A 52 -12.43 4.31 13.51
CA ALA A 52 -12.76 4.40 14.94
C ALA A 52 -11.64 5.04 15.77
N VAL A 53 -10.38 4.57 15.62
CA VAL A 53 -9.25 5.07 16.40
C VAL A 53 -8.90 6.51 16.05
N GLU A 54 -8.81 6.84 14.77
CA GLU A 54 -8.45 8.17 14.31
C GLU A 54 -9.53 9.21 14.62
N SER A 55 -10.82 8.83 14.53
CA SER A 55 -11.93 9.68 15.00
C SER A 55 -11.85 9.95 16.51
N ALA A 56 -11.52 8.93 17.31
CA ALA A 56 -11.33 9.10 18.75
C ALA A 56 -10.12 9.98 19.07
N VAL A 57 -9.01 9.86 18.33
CA VAL A 57 -7.82 10.71 18.49
C VAL A 57 -8.11 12.15 18.08
N ASN A 58 -8.86 12.39 17.02
CA ASN A 58 -9.32 13.73 16.64
C ASN A 58 -10.22 14.34 17.74
N GLU A 59 -11.18 13.56 18.26
CA GLU A 59 -12.01 14.00 19.38
C GLU A 59 -11.18 14.34 20.62
N LEU A 60 -10.17 13.52 20.94
CA LEU A 60 -9.25 13.77 22.05
C LEU A 60 -8.44 15.07 21.82
N ALA A 61 -7.95 15.32 20.61
CA ALA A 61 -7.26 16.56 20.29
C ALA A 61 -8.13 17.78 20.54
N HIS A 62 -9.38 17.76 20.09
CA HIS A 62 -10.34 18.83 20.34
C HIS A 62 -10.62 19.03 21.83
N LYS A 63 -10.84 17.94 22.61
CA LYS A 63 -11.07 18.02 24.07
C LYS A 63 -9.87 18.56 24.83
N LEU A 64 -8.65 18.30 24.35
CA LEU A 64 -7.41 18.82 24.92
C LEU A 64 -7.06 20.23 24.43
N ASN A 65 -7.85 20.77 23.50
CA ASN A 65 -7.52 22.01 22.79
C ASN A 65 -6.11 21.97 22.20
N MET A 66 -5.77 20.86 21.57
CA MET A 66 -4.46 20.58 20.97
C MET A 66 -4.61 20.39 19.48
N ASP A 67 -3.66 20.89 18.71
CA ASP A 67 -3.59 20.63 17.27
C ASP A 67 -3.48 19.13 16.99
N PRO A 68 -4.34 18.54 16.11
CA PRO A 68 -4.35 17.11 15.82
C PRO A 68 -3.02 16.55 15.30
N PHE A 69 -2.27 17.31 14.50
CA PHE A 69 -0.93 16.92 14.06
C PHE A 69 0.07 16.92 15.22
N ALA A 70 0.02 17.94 16.09
CA ALA A 70 0.90 18.03 17.24
C ALA A 70 0.65 16.89 18.27
N LEU A 71 -0.60 16.49 18.46
CA LEU A 71 -0.94 15.35 19.31
C LEU A 71 -0.33 14.05 18.74
N ARG A 72 -0.43 13.84 17.44
CA ARG A 72 0.10 12.65 16.76
C ARG A 72 1.63 12.61 16.79
N LEU A 73 2.32 13.70 16.48
CA LEU A 73 3.78 13.77 16.53
C LEU A 73 4.38 13.38 17.90
N LYS A 74 3.63 13.62 19.00
CA LYS A 74 4.05 13.21 20.34
C LYS A 74 3.90 11.71 20.61
N ASN A 75 3.01 11.04 19.88
CA ASN A 75 2.55 9.70 20.23
C ASN A 75 2.79 8.64 19.14
N THR A 76 3.26 9.03 17.95
CA THR A 76 3.51 8.09 16.85
C THR A 76 4.64 7.12 17.16
N VAL A 77 4.48 5.92 16.62
CA VAL A 77 5.52 4.91 16.55
C VAL A 77 6.70 5.42 15.71
N GLN A 78 7.90 5.00 16.06
CA GLN A 78 9.15 5.34 15.37
C GLN A 78 9.92 4.08 15.02
N GLU A 79 10.93 4.22 14.18
CA GLU A 79 11.87 3.15 13.88
C GLU A 79 12.56 2.68 15.16
N GLY A 80 12.67 1.36 15.33
CA GLY A 80 13.24 0.72 16.51
C GLY A 80 12.24 0.50 17.65
N ASP A 81 11.05 1.10 17.62
CA ASP A 81 10.03 0.86 18.64
C ASP A 81 9.51 -0.59 18.57
N VAL A 82 9.26 -1.18 19.74
CA VAL A 82 8.51 -2.42 19.85
C VAL A 82 7.02 -2.09 19.80
N MET A 83 6.27 -2.80 18.98
CA MET A 83 4.83 -2.61 18.80
C MET A 83 4.03 -3.73 19.46
N PRO A 84 3.61 -3.61 20.75
CA PRO A 84 2.90 -4.67 21.46
C PRO A 84 1.61 -5.10 20.76
N ALA A 85 0.87 -4.14 20.21
CA ALA A 85 -0.36 -4.37 19.46
C ALA A 85 -0.13 -4.98 18.06
N TYR A 86 1.11 -5.12 17.63
CA TYR A 86 1.50 -5.73 16.35
C TYR A 86 2.42 -6.93 16.58
N TYR A 87 1.92 -7.86 17.40
CA TYR A 87 2.61 -9.12 17.76
C TYR A 87 3.95 -8.94 18.46
N GLY A 88 4.23 -7.77 19.04
CA GLY A 88 5.51 -7.45 19.66
C GLY A 88 6.64 -7.28 18.63
N ALA A 89 6.32 -7.07 17.36
CA ALA A 89 7.32 -6.84 16.32
C ALA A 89 8.07 -5.52 16.55
N VAL A 90 9.36 -5.51 16.20
CA VAL A 90 10.14 -4.28 16.11
C VAL A 90 9.80 -3.58 14.79
N ASN A 91 9.59 -2.28 14.86
CA ASN A 91 9.38 -1.42 13.69
C ASN A 91 10.71 -1.20 12.98
N THR A 92 10.98 -1.98 11.94
CA THR A 92 12.27 -2.04 11.25
C THR A 92 12.54 -0.85 10.34
N SER A 93 11.49 -0.13 9.94
CA SER A 93 11.59 1.06 9.10
C SER A 93 10.36 1.95 9.31
N CYS A 94 10.56 3.27 9.45
CA CYS A 94 9.47 4.23 9.69
C CYS A 94 9.82 5.65 9.27
N ALA A 95 8.93 6.26 8.50
CA ALA A 95 8.97 7.69 8.17
C ALA A 95 7.66 8.41 8.55
N LEU A 96 6.87 7.85 9.48
CA LEU A 96 5.55 8.37 9.83
C LEU A 96 5.60 9.80 10.38
N ASP A 97 6.61 10.15 11.14
CA ASP A 97 6.86 11.50 11.65
C ASP A 97 7.11 12.51 10.53
N ARG A 98 7.91 12.11 9.51
CA ARG A 98 8.14 12.95 8.32
C ARG A 98 6.89 13.06 7.45
N CYS A 99 6.13 11.98 7.31
CA CYS A 99 4.83 12.01 6.63
C CYS A 99 3.84 12.97 7.31
N LEU A 100 3.84 13.07 8.64
CA LEU A 100 3.02 14.03 9.37
C LEU A 100 3.40 15.47 9.03
N VAL A 101 4.69 15.79 9.08
CA VAL A 101 5.19 17.14 8.74
C VAL A 101 4.83 17.47 7.29
N LYS A 102 5.10 16.55 6.37
CA LYS A 102 4.87 16.76 4.94
C LYS A 102 3.39 16.94 4.59
N ALA A 103 2.50 16.11 5.10
CA ALA A 103 1.07 16.24 4.85
C ALA A 103 0.49 17.53 5.43
N ARG A 104 0.97 17.98 6.59
CA ARG A 104 0.62 19.27 7.18
C ARG A 104 1.01 20.45 6.28
N GLU A 105 2.21 20.42 5.71
CA GLU A 105 2.70 21.43 4.76
C GLU A 105 1.89 21.44 3.46
N MET A 106 1.66 20.24 2.88
CA MET A 106 0.95 20.09 1.60
C MET A 106 -0.44 20.70 1.65
N ILE A 107 -1.22 20.41 2.68
CA ILE A 107 -2.60 20.92 2.82
C ILE A 107 -2.66 22.38 3.26
N ASP A 108 -1.53 23.00 3.56
CA ASP A 108 -1.48 24.37 4.12
C ASP A 108 -2.29 24.50 5.44
N TRP A 109 -2.04 23.56 6.34
CA TRP A 109 -2.78 23.42 7.59
C TRP A 109 -2.83 24.69 8.42
N GLU A 110 -1.72 25.42 8.55
CA GLU A 110 -1.59 26.62 9.36
C GLU A 110 -2.60 27.73 9.00
N HIS A 111 -2.93 27.82 7.70
CA HIS A 111 -3.83 28.85 7.20
C HIS A 111 -5.26 28.37 7.03
N LYS A 112 -5.48 27.05 6.95
CA LYS A 112 -6.79 26.48 6.66
C LYS A 112 -7.52 25.93 7.89
N TYR A 113 -6.78 25.52 8.94
CA TYR A 113 -7.36 24.88 10.13
C TYR A 113 -7.97 25.91 11.10
N PRO A 114 -9.09 25.59 11.79
CA PRO A 114 -9.93 24.40 11.54
C PRO A 114 -10.91 24.61 10.39
N ALA A 115 -11.47 25.80 10.22
CA ALA A 115 -12.50 26.10 9.24
C ALA A 115 -12.55 27.59 8.90
N ARG A 116 -13.16 27.89 7.73
CA ARG A 116 -13.38 29.24 7.20
C ARG A 116 -14.80 29.36 6.74
N ASP A 117 -15.59 30.23 7.35
CA ASP A 117 -16.93 30.60 6.88
C ASP A 117 -16.81 31.45 5.60
N LEU A 118 -17.47 31.02 4.53
CA LEU A 118 -17.50 31.69 3.24
C LEU A 118 -18.77 32.57 3.06
N GLY A 119 -19.68 32.52 4.04
CA GLY A 119 -21.03 33.10 3.93
C GLY A 119 -21.96 32.23 3.07
N ASN A 120 -23.24 32.62 3.05
CA ASN A 120 -24.31 31.94 2.29
C ASN A 120 -24.42 30.44 2.60
N GLY A 121 -24.24 30.04 3.85
CA GLY A 121 -24.33 28.65 4.30
C GLY A 121 -23.18 27.76 3.89
N LYS A 122 -22.04 28.30 3.42
CA LYS A 122 -20.89 27.51 2.98
C LYS A 122 -19.72 27.67 3.92
N VAL A 123 -19.13 26.54 4.31
CA VAL A 123 -17.96 26.46 5.18
C VAL A 123 -16.89 25.59 4.54
N ARG A 124 -15.65 26.07 4.48
CA ARG A 124 -14.48 25.25 4.15
C ARG A 124 -13.76 24.86 5.41
N ALA A 125 -13.42 23.59 5.49
CA ALA A 125 -12.73 23.06 6.66
C ALA A 125 -11.73 21.99 6.26
N VAL A 126 -10.74 21.76 7.13
CA VAL A 126 -9.75 20.71 6.95
C VAL A 126 -9.81 19.71 8.10
N GLY A 127 -9.44 18.48 7.80
CA GLY A 127 -9.30 17.40 8.77
C GLY A 127 -8.19 16.45 8.35
N MET A 128 -7.75 15.60 9.27
CA MET A 128 -6.64 14.70 9.02
C MET A 128 -6.82 13.32 9.64
N GLY A 129 -6.07 12.35 9.13
CA GLY A 129 -5.98 11.01 9.68
C GLY A 129 -4.68 10.32 9.31
N MET A 130 -4.30 9.33 10.11
CA MET A 130 -3.16 8.45 9.84
C MET A 130 -3.63 7.04 9.52
N ALA A 131 -2.77 6.29 8.85
CA ALA A 131 -3.00 4.89 8.57
C ALA A 131 -1.73 4.06 8.62
N MET A 132 -1.90 2.78 8.91
CA MET A 132 -0.94 1.73 8.65
C MET A 132 -1.64 0.48 8.13
N GLN A 133 -0.86 -0.40 7.51
CA GLN A 133 -1.30 -1.72 7.08
C GLN A 133 -0.12 -2.70 7.19
N GLY A 134 -0.29 -3.97 6.85
CA GLY A 134 0.83 -4.90 6.75
C GLY A 134 1.40 -4.98 5.34
N SER A 135 2.59 -5.56 5.21
CA SER A 135 3.20 -5.99 3.94
C SER A 135 3.12 -7.51 3.85
N GLY A 136 1.95 -8.01 3.46
CA GLY A 136 1.62 -9.44 3.53
C GLY A 136 1.21 -9.90 4.94
N ILE A 137 0.97 -11.19 5.08
CA ILE A 137 0.67 -11.86 6.35
C ILE A 137 1.91 -12.64 6.79
N SER A 138 2.47 -12.21 7.92
CA SER A 138 3.68 -12.80 8.49
C SER A 138 3.58 -14.32 8.65
N GLY A 139 4.56 -15.05 8.11
CA GLY A 139 4.67 -16.50 8.21
C GLY A 139 3.63 -17.30 7.42
N MET A 140 2.77 -16.64 6.64
CA MET A 140 1.71 -17.30 5.85
C MET A 140 1.84 -17.06 4.36
N ASP A 141 2.11 -15.82 3.94
CA ASP A 141 2.18 -15.50 2.52
C ASP A 141 3.44 -16.05 1.89
N VAL A 142 3.26 -16.62 0.71
CA VAL A 142 4.33 -17.23 -0.09
C VAL A 142 4.32 -16.59 -1.47
N GLY A 143 5.47 -16.12 -1.90
CA GLY A 143 5.71 -15.67 -3.27
C GLY A 143 6.84 -16.47 -3.91
N SER A 144 6.69 -16.80 -5.18
CA SER A 144 7.72 -17.52 -5.93
C SER A 144 7.95 -16.91 -7.30
N ALA A 145 9.18 -17.00 -7.77
CA ALA A 145 9.57 -16.57 -9.11
C ALA A 145 10.53 -17.58 -9.74
N THR A 146 10.39 -17.77 -11.04
CA THR A 146 11.36 -18.48 -11.88
C THR A 146 11.90 -17.51 -12.91
N LEU A 147 13.22 -17.44 -13.04
CA LEU A 147 13.91 -16.60 -14.01
C LEU A 147 14.85 -17.45 -14.85
N LYS A 148 14.75 -17.29 -16.17
CA LYS A 148 15.50 -18.07 -17.15
C LYS A 148 16.21 -17.15 -18.13
N LEU A 149 17.47 -17.45 -18.44
CA LEU A 149 18.19 -16.87 -19.58
C LEU A 149 17.92 -17.72 -20.82
N ASN A 150 17.37 -17.10 -21.86
CA ASN A 150 17.09 -17.71 -23.15
C ASN A 150 18.35 -17.68 -24.05
N ASP A 151 18.34 -18.44 -25.15
CA ASP A 151 19.48 -18.60 -26.08
C ASP A 151 19.82 -17.32 -26.85
N ASP A 152 18.87 -16.39 -26.93
CA ASP A 152 19.03 -15.07 -27.55
C ASP A 152 19.61 -14.00 -26.61
N GLY A 153 19.81 -14.35 -25.31
CA GLY A 153 20.32 -13.41 -24.30
C GLY A 153 19.23 -12.59 -23.62
N PHE A 154 17.95 -12.86 -23.89
CA PHE A 154 16.82 -12.28 -23.16
C PHE A 154 16.41 -13.16 -21.99
N TYR A 155 15.63 -12.57 -21.07
CA TYR A 155 15.16 -13.28 -19.87
C TYR A 155 13.66 -13.53 -19.93
N SER A 156 13.25 -14.68 -19.37
CA SER A 156 11.85 -14.98 -19.08
C SER A 156 11.65 -15.00 -17.56
N LEU A 157 10.82 -14.10 -17.07
CA LEU A 157 10.39 -14.06 -15.65
C LEU A 157 9.00 -14.66 -15.53
N ILE A 158 8.89 -15.78 -14.81
CA ILE A 158 7.64 -16.50 -14.58
C ILE A 158 7.26 -16.31 -13.11
N ILE A 159 6.08 -15.73 -12.86
CA ILE A 159 5.58 -15.38 -11.53
C ILE A 159 4.18 -15.92 -11.29
N GLY A 160 3.87 -16.29 -10.05
CA GLY A 160 2.52 -16.68 -9.65
C GLY A 160 1.62 -15.51 -9.29
N ALA A 161 2.18 -14.33 -9.05
CA ALA A 161 1.44 -13.12 -8.72
C ALA A 161 0.60 -12.64 -9.92
N ALA A 162 -0.69 -12.33 -9.66
CA ALA A 162 -1.61 -11.81 -10.67
C ALA A 162 -1.62 -10.28 -10.66
N ASP A 163 -1.43 -9.68 -11.83
CA ASP A 163 -1.62 -8.23 -11.97
C ASP A 163 -3.10 -7.89 -12.04
N MET A 164 -3.62 -7.35 -10.95
CA MET A 164 -5.00 -6.89 -10.83
C MET A 164 -5.16 -5.37 -11.09
N GLY A 165 -4.22 -4.77 -11.84
CA GLY A 165 -4.12 -3.33 -12.07
C GLY A 165 -3.08 -2.64 -11.18
N THR A 166 -2.26 -3.42 -10.48
CA THR A 166 -1.20 -2.91 -9.61
C THR A 166 0.10 -2.60 -10.36
N GLY A 167 0.27 -3.12 -11.58
CA GLY A 167 1.51 -3.04 -12.35
C GLY A 167 2.59 -3.97 -11.79
N CYS A 168 2.21 -5.07 -11.14
CA CYS A 168 3.17 -5.97 -10.51
C CYS A 168 4.10 -6.64 -11.53
N ASP A 169 3.63 -6.96 -12.74
CA ASP A 169 4.47 -7.50 -13.80
C ASP A 169 5.66 -6.58 -14.08
N THR A 170 5.39 -5.27 -14.26
CA THR A 170 6.44 -4.26 -14.45
C THR A 170 7.33 -4.12 -13.23
N THR A 171 6.75 -4.04 -12.04
CA THR A 171 7.51 -3.83 -10.79
C THR A 171 8.44 -5.00 -10.49
N LEU A 172 7.98 -6.25 -10.68
CA LEU A 172 8.79 -7.43 -10.46
C LEU A 172 9.90 -7.58 -11.52
N ALA A 173 9.59 -7.22 -12.78
CA ALA A 173 10.61 -7.15 -13.82
C ALA A 173 11.68 -6.08 -13.50
N GLN A 174 11.31 -4.93 -12.97
CA GLN A 174 12.26 -3.89 -12.53
C GLN A 174 13.20 -4.40 -11.42
N ILE A 175 12.66 -5.15 -10.44
CA ILE A 175 13.48 -5.79 -9.40
C ILE A 175 14.50 -6.75 -10.02
N ALA A 176 14.07 -7.59 -10.97
CA ALA A 176 14.98 -8.51 -11.67
C ALA A 176 16.01 -7.77 -12.52
N ALA A 177 15.58 -6.74 -13.26
CA ALA A 177 16.45 -5.94 -14.12
C ALA A 177 17.58 -5.24 -13.35
N GLU A 178 17.25 -4.70 -12.18
CA GLU A 178 18.24 -4.05 -11.29
C GLU A 178 19.31 -5.03 -10.80
N VAL A 179 18.93 -6.25 -10.42
CA VAL A 179 19.88 -7.29 -10.01
C VAL A 179 20.76 -7.76 -11.16
N LEU A 180 20.16 -7.90 -12.37
CA LEU A 180 20.84 -8.41 -13.56
C LEU A 180 21.58 -7.32 -14.35
N ASP A 181 21.46 -6.06 -13.92
CA ASP A 181 22.05 -4.88 -14.59
C ASP A 181 21.67 -4.81 -16.08
N CYS A 182 20.40 -5.07 -16.41
CA CYS A 182 19.93 -5.14 -17.79
C CYS A 182 18.76 -4.18 -18.05
N PRO A 183 18.53 -3.77 -19.31
CA PRO A 183 17.33 -3.03 -19.69
C PRO A 183 16.06 -3.81 -19.36
N LEU A 184 15.00 -3.12 -18.91
CA LEU A 184 13.71 -3.72 -18.60
C LEU A 184 13.12 -4.49 -19.80
N ASP A 185 13.31 -3.97 -21.01
CA ASP A 185 12.84 -4.57 -22.28
C ASP A 185 13.48 -5.94 -22.57
N ASN A 186 14.57 -6.30 -21.88
CA ASN A 186 15.19 -7.61 -22.00
C ASN A 186 14.47 -8.69 -21.17
N ILE A 187 13.45 -8.34 -20.39
CA ILE A 187 12.73 -9.28 -19.54
C ILE A 187 11.28 -9.44 -20.01
N ALA A 188 10.96 -10.62 -20.52
CA ALA A 188 9.57 -11.00 -20.82
C ALA A 188 8.92 -11.60 -19.58
N VAL A 189 7.76 -11.07 -19.17
CA VAL A 189 7.04 -11.54 -17.98
C VAL A 189 5.90 -12.47 -18.38
N PHE A 190 5.80 -13.61 -17.71
CA PHE A 190 4.70 -14.55 -17.80
C PHE A 190 4.10 -14.71 -16.39
N GLY A 191 2.91 -14.12 -16.19
CA GLY A 191 2.27 -14.08 -14.87
C GLY A 191 0.97 -14.86 -14.82
N ALA A 192 0.70 -15.42 -13.63
CA ALA A 192 -0.59 -15.96 -13.22
C ALA A 192 -1.18 -17.10 -14.07
N ASP A 193 -0.33 -17.88 -14.73
CA ASP A 193 -0.74 -19.11 -15.39
C ASP A 193 -0.59 -20.29 -14.40
N THR A 194 -1.69 -20.83 -13.92
CA THR A 194 -1.69 -21.89 -12.92
C THR A 194 -1.10 -23.23 -13.39
N ASP A 195 -0.91 -23.42 -14.70
CA ASP A 195 -0.28 -24.61 -15.25
C ASP A 195 1.24 -24.52 -15.27
N THR A 196 1.79 -23.32 -15.31
CA THR A 196 3.24 -23.09 -15.51
C THR A 196 3.89 -22.23 -14.44
N SER A 197 3.15 -21.31 -13.81
CA SER A 197 3.69 -20.41 -12.81
C SER A 197 4.03 -21.13 -11.50
N PRO A 198 5.13 -20.75 -10.82
CA PRO A 198 5.41 -21.26 -9.49
C PRO A 198 4.35 -20.78 -8.49
N TYR A 199 4.22 -21.48 -7.36
CA TYR A 199 3.19 -21.20 -6.38
C TYR A 199 3.33 -19.79 -5.80
N ASP A 200 2.21 -19.08 -5.74
CA ASP A 200 2.05 -17.80 -5.05
C ASP A 200 0.71 -17.85 -4.30
N SER A 201 0.69 -17.35 -3.08
CA SER A 201 -0.52 -17.38 -2.25
C SER A 201 -1.60 -16.40 -2.69
N GLY A 202 -1.26 -15.46 -3.57
CA GLY A 202 -2.15 -14.44 -4.13
C GLY A 202 -1.77 -13.02 -3.73
N SER A 203 -2.20 -12.07 -4.56
CA SER A 203 -1.91 -10.64 -4.40
C SER A 203 -2.81 -9.95 -3.36
N TYR A 204 -3.19 -10.63 -2.28
CA TYR A 204 -3.96 -10.08 -1.16
C TYR A 204 -3.04 -9.60 -0.03
N ALA A 205 -3.60 -8.93 0.97
CA ALA A 205 -2.88 -8.38 2.13
C ALA A 205 -1.65 -7.53 1.76
N SER A 206 -1.64 -6.99 0.54
CA SER A 206 -0.53 -6.17 0.01
C SER A 206 0.81 -6.92 -0.03
N SER A 207 0.80 -8.22 -0.37
CA SER A 207 1.99 -9.08 -0.29
C SER A 207 2.96 -8.93 -1.45
N THR A 208 2.47 -8.65 -2.67
CA THR A 208 3.21 -8.89 -3.92
C THR A 208 4.59 -8.23 -3.97
N THR A 209 4.69 -6.90 -3.81
CA THR A 209 5.99 -6.21 -3.90
C THR A 209 6.95 -6.68 -2.81
N TYR A 210 6.46 -6.90 -1.59
CA TYR A 210 7.31 -7.27 -0.46
C TYR A 210 7.70 -8.75 -0.49
N VAL A 211 6.75 -9.66 -0.72
CA VAL A 211 6.97 -11.12 -0.63
C VAL A 211 7.46 -11.67 -1.97
N THR A 212 6.67 -11.50 -3.05
CA THR A 212 7.03 -12.01 -4.38
C THR A 212 8.20 -11.22 -4.97
N GLY A 213 8.28 -9.90 -4.68
CA GLY A 213 9.44 -9.08 -5.04
C GLY A 213 10.74 -9.59 -4.40
N LYS A 214 10.71 -10.03 -3.12
CA LYS A 214 11.88 -10.62 -2.48
C LYS A 214 12.24 -12.00 -3.04
N ALA A 215 11.26 -12.79 -3.46
CA ALA A 215 11.51 -14.03 -4.18
C ALA A 215 12.17 -13.75 -5.54
N THR A 216 11.70 -12.72 -6.26
CA THR A 216 12.25 -12.29 -7.55
C THR A 216 13.69 -11.78 -7.41
N GLU A 217 13.97 -10.95 -6.41
CA GLU A 217 15.33 -10.49 -6.09
C GLU A 217 16.30 -11.65 -5.87
N LYS A 218 15.91 -12.61 -5.00
CA LYS A 218 16.72 -13.81 -4.73
C LYS A 218 16.91 -14.66 -5.99
N CYS A 219 15.86 -14.82 -6.77
CA CYS A 219 15.89 -15.59 -8.02
C CYS A 219 16.87 -14.96 -9.02
N ALA A 220 16.84 -13.64 -9.19
CA ALA A 220 17.75 -12.91 -10.07
C ALA A 220 19.20 -12.97 -9.57
N MET A 221 19.44 -12.86 -8.26
CA MET A 221 20.77 -13.03 -7.67
C MET A 221 21.35 -14.41 -7.97
N LYS A 222 20.56 -15.46 -7.80
CA LYS A 222 20.97 -16.84 -8.07
C LYS A 222 21.25 -17.07 -9.56
N LEU A 223 20.44 -16.52 -10.45
CA LEU A 223 20.69 -16.60 -11.88
C LEU A 223 21.97 -15.86 -12.26
N ARG A 224 22.21 -14.66 -11.70
CA ARG A 224 23.45 -13.90 -11.89
C ARG A 224 24.67 -14.71 -11.46
N GLU A 225 24.62 -15.40 -10.34
CA GLU A 225 25.69 -16.30 -9.88
C GLU A 225 25.95 -17.44 -10.88
N GLN A 226 24.90 -18.03 -11.45
CA GLN A 226 25.03 -19.07 -12.48
C GLN A 226 25.68 -18.54 -13.76
N ILE A 227 25.29 -17.34 -14.20
CA ILE A 227 25.88 -16.65 -15.37
C ILE A 227 27.37 -16.40 -15.14
N CYS A 228 27.73 -15.84 -13.99
CA CYS A 228 29.14 -15.61 -13.63
C CYS A 228 29.93 -16.90 -13.59
N LYS A 229 29.38 -17.95 -13.00
CA LYS A 229 30.06 -19.26 -12.93
C LYS A 229 30.34 -19.84 -14.30
N LEU A 230 29.35 -19.89 -15.19
CA LEU A 230 29.56 -20.40 -16.55
C LEU A 230 30.50 -19.50 -17.35
N GLY A 231 30.38 -18.17 -17.20
CA GLY A 231 31.28 -17.21 -17.82
C GLY A 231 32.74 -17.44 -17.41
N ALA A 232 33.00 -17.67 -16.12
CA ALA A 232 34.33 -17.99 -15.60
C ALA A 232 34.87 -19.30 -16.17
N GLU A 233 34.04 -20.35 -16.26
CA GLU A 233 34.41 -21.62 -16.88
C GLU A 233 34.80 -21.42 -18.36
N LEU A 234 34.09 -20.62 -19.11
CA LEU A 234 34.39 -20.31 -20.51
C LEU A 234 35.63 -19.44 -20.70
N LEU A 235 35.96 -18.63 -19.69
CA LEU A 235 37.18 -17.81 -19.66
C LEU A 235 38.40 -18.59 -19.11
N GLY A 236 38.17 -19.74 -18.45
CA GLY A 236 39.22 -20.54 -17.87
C GLY A 236 39.80 -19.96 -16.56
N CYS A 237 39.02 -19.15 -15.85
CA CYS A 237 39.41 -18.51 -14.60
C CYS A 237 38.48 -18.89 -13.43
N PRO A 238 38.86 -18.63 -12.16
CA PRO A 238 38.01 -18.87 -11.01
C PRO A 238 36.72 -17.98 -11.03
N ALA A 239 35.63 -18.48 -10.45
CA ALA A 239 34.35 -17.77 -10.42
C ALA A 239 34.36 -16.46 -9.61
N ASP A 240 35.25 -16.33 -8.65
CA ASP A 240 35.48 -15.12 -7.86
C ASP A 240 36.39 -14.08 -8.55
N ALA A 241 36.96 -14.43 -9.68
CA ALA A 241 37.76 -13.52 -10.51
C ALA A 241 37.00 -12.81 -11.62
N VAL A 242 35.69 -13.04 -11.74
CA VAL A 242 34.87 -12.42 -12.79
C VAL A 242 33.84 -11.45 -12.23
N GLU A 243 33.47 -10.48 -13.07
CA GLU A 243 32.36 -9.56 -12.88
C GLU A 243 31.37 -9.68 -14.03
N PHE A 244 30.13 -9.29 -13.78
CA PHE A 244 29.04 -9.25 -14.77
C PHE A 244 28.39 -7.86 -14.76
N ASP A 245 28.36 -7.20 -15.92
CA ASP A 245 27.82 -5.85 -16.11
C ASP A 245 26.44 -5.82 -16.85
N GLY A 246 25.75 -6.97 -16.84
CA GLY A 246 24.47 -7.12 -17.53
C GLY A 246 24.57 -7.47 -19.02
N LYS A 247 25.75 -7.37 -19.62
CA LYS A 247 26.01 -7.65 -21.03
C LYS A 247 27.11 -8.67 -21.26
N GLU A 248 28.12 -8.64 -20.42
CA GLU A 248 29.33 -9.43 -20.55
C GLU A 248 29.79 -9.92 -19.18
N VAL A 249 30.38 -11.10 -19.13
CA VAL A 249 31.18 -11.58 -17.99
C VAL A 249 32.64 -11.41 -18.39
N PHE A 250 33.39 -10.73 -17.56
CA PHE A 250 34.80 -10.40 -17.80
C PHE A 250 35.67 -10.69 -16.59
N GLU A 251 36.95 -10.94 -16.82
CA GLU A 251 37.92 -11.13 -15.75
C GLU A 251 38.25 -9.76 -15.10
N SER A 252 38.07 -9.63 -13.76
CA SER A 252 38.26 -8.36 -13.06
C SER A 252 39.67 -7.79 -13.19
N ALA A 253 40.70 -8.65 -13.32
CA ALA A 253 42.10 -8.27 -13.52
C ALA A 253 42.46 -7.94 -14.98
N ALA A 254 41.67 -8.40 -15.94
CA ALA A 254 41.89 -8.25 -17.38
C ALA A 254 40.54 -8.07 -18.12
N PRO A 255 39.88 -6.89 -18.03
CA PRO A 255 38.52 -6.70 -18.55
C PRO A 255 38.36 -6.89 -20.09
N GLU A 256 39.46 -6.95 -20.84
CA GLU A 256 39.47 -7.34 -22.26
C GLU A 256 39.20 -8.83 -22.47
N THR A 257 39.45 -9.66 -21.45
CA THR A 257 39.16 -11.11 -21.43
C THR A 257 37.71 -11.29 -20.97
N LYS A 258 36.79 -11.45 -21.94
CA LYS A 258 35.36 -11.42 -21.67
C LYS A 258 34.56 -12.37 -22.56
N LYS A 259 33.35 -12.67 -22.12
CA LYS A 259 32.29 -13.38 -22.85
C LYS A 259 30.99 -12.58 -22.82
N THR A 260 30.38 -12.43 -23.95
CA THR A 260 29.05 -11.80 -24.05
C THR A 260 27.98 -12.70 -23.47
N LEU A 261 26.89 -12.09 -23.00
CA LEU A 261 25.74 -12.82 -22.45
C LEU A 261 25.17 -13.81 -23.49
N SER A 262 25.13 -13.43 -24.78
CA SER A 262 24.67 -14.32 -25.85
C SER A 262 25.62 -15.53 -26.06
N GLU A 263 26.94 -15.35 -25.96
CA GLU A 263 27.89 -16.49 -26.02
C GLU A 263 27.68 -17.43 -24.82
N ILE A 264 27.43 -16.89 -23.62
CA ILE A 264 27.18 -17.66 -22.41
C ILE A 264 25.84 -18.42 -22.54
N ALA A 265 24.81 -17.74 -23.01
CA ALA A 265 23.48 -18.32 -23.23
C ALA A 265 23.54 -19.46 -24.26
N TYR A 266 24.24 -19.25 -25.39
CA TYR A 266 24.46 -20.28 -26.40
C TYR A 266 25.25 -21.47 -25.86
N ALA A 267 26.35 -21.22 -25.15
CA ALA A 267 27.18 -22.27 -24.56
C ALA A 267 26.41 -23.10 -23.52
N SER A 268 25.57 -22.47 -22.73
CA SER A 268 24.68 -23.12 -21.76
C SER A 268 23.79 -24.17 -22.41
N GLN A 269 23.18 -23.87 -23.53
CA GLN A 269 22.19 -24.74 -24.19
C GLN A 269 22.83 -25.75 -25.13
N PHE A 270 23.82 -25.36 -25.92
CA PHE A 270 24.35 -26.17 -26.99
C PHE A 270 25.75 -26.76 -26.68
N GLY A 271 26.47 -26.22 -25.72
CA GLY A 271 27.79 -26.70 -25.30
C GLY A 271 27.75 -27.55 -24.04
N HIS A 272 27.31 -26.95 -22.95
CA HIS A 272 27.29 -27.57 -21.63
C HIS A 272 25.97 -28.30 -21.31
N MET A 273 24.89 -28.03 -22.06
CA MET A 273 23.55 -28.58 -21.89
C MET A 273 23.01 -28.38 -20.45
N VAL A 274 23.36 -27.23 -19.83
CA VAL A 274 22.91 -26.85 -18.49
C VAL A 274 22.10 -25.56 -18.62
N PRO A 275 20.78 -25.61 -18.44
CA PRO A 275 19.97 -24.40 -18.51
C PRO A 275 20.35 -23.41 -17.42
N LEU A 276 20.49 -22.13 -17.78
CA LEU A 276 20.66 -21.04 -16.84
C LEU A 276 19.27 -20.59 -16.37
N GLU A 277 18.84 -21.20 -15.29
CA GLU A 277 17.51 -21.02 -14.72
C GLU A 277 17.58 -21.07 -13.20
N ALA A 278 16.84 -20.20 -12.54
CA ALA A 278 16.68 -20.19 -11.10
C ALA A 278 15.20 -20.13 -10.73
N THR A 279 14.82 -20.83 -9.68
CA THR A 279 13.51 -20.71 -9.03
C THR A 279 13.75 -20.47 -7.55
N GLU A 280 13.10 -19.44 -7.00
CA GLU A 280 13.16 -19.11 -5.60
C GLU A 280 11.77 -18.84 -5.03
N THR A 281 11.63 -19.20 -3.76
CA THR A 281 10.41 -19.00 -2.98
C THR A 281 10.75 -18.18 -1.74
N HIS A 282 9.87 -17.27 -1.37
CA HIS A 282 10.02 -16.47 -0.16
C HIS A 282 8.74 -16.48 0.67
N THR A 283 8.92 -16.63 1.97
CA THR A 283 7.91 -16.39 3.01
C THR A 283 8.55 -15.50 4.05
N SER A 284 7.92 -14.36 4.34
CA SER A 284 8.48 -13.44 5.32
C SER A 284 7.97 -13.75 6.73
N PRO A 285 8.85 -13.85 7.73
CA PRO A 285 8.46 -13.95 9.13
C PRO A 285 7.96 -12.60 9.67
N LEU A 286 8.16 -11.51 8.93
CA LEU A 286 7.78 -10.14 9.29
C LEU A 286 6.75 -9.60 8.31
N SER A 287 5.98 -8.63 8.75
CA SER A 287 5.05 -7.86 7.94
C SER A 287 5.25 -6.37 8.25
N PRO A 288 6.35 -5.76 7.76
CA PRO A 288 6.68 -4.37 8.07
C PRO A 288 5.56 -3.44 7.57
N PRO A 289 5.06 -2.54 8.43
CA PRO A 289 3.94 -1.70 8.05
C PRO A 289 4.35 -0.55 7.13
N PRO A 290 3.64 -0.37 6.00
CA PRO A 290 3.58 0.93 5.34
C PRO A 290 2.75 1.89 6.18
N TYR A 291 3.07 3.19 6.12
CA TYR A 291 2.38 4.24 6.83
C TYR A 291 1.85 5.30 5.86
N MET A 292 0.78 5.99 6.25
CA MET A 292 0.22 7.08 5.48
C MET A 292 -0.37 8.14 6.40
N VAL A 293 -0.19 9.39 6.02
CA VAL A 293 -0.89 10.54 6.60
C VAL A 293 -1.68 11.20 5.51
N GLY A 294 -2.97 11.43 5.74
CA GLY A 294 -3.86 12.11 4.80
C GLY A 294 -4.53 13.31 5.46
N ALA A 295 -4.70 14.36 4.68
CA ALA A 295 -5.45 15.56 5.07
C ALA A 295 -6.41 15.97 3.95
N ALA A 296 -7.63 16.33 4.32
CA ALA A 296 -8.69 16.72 3.40
C ALA A 296 -9.08 18.17 3.61
N GLU A 297 -9.28 18.92 2.53
CA GLU A 297 -10.07 20.16 2.52
C GLU A 297 -11.43 19.89 1.90
N VAL A 298 -12.48 20.20 2.64
CA VAL A 298 -13.87 20.07 2.16
C VAL A 298 -14.58 21.42 2.15
N GLU A 299 -15.54 21.57 1.25
CA GLU A 299 -16.55 22.64 1.30
C GLU A 299 -17.90 21.99 1.64
N VAL A 300 -18.48 22.40 2.75
CA VAL A 300 -19.78 21.94 3.23
C VAL A 300 -20.82 23.03 2.99
N ASP A 301 -21.90 22.69 2.34
CA ASP A 301 -23.09 23.53 2.24
C ASP A 301 -24.03 23.14 3.40
N THR A 302 -24.18 24.01 4.38
CA THR A 302 -24.96 23.74 5.60
C THR A 302 -26.46 23.71 5.40
N GLU A 303 -26.96 24.23 4.28
CA GLU A 303 -28.40 24.23 3.94
C GLU A 303 -28.81 22.92 3.26
N THR A 304 -27.96 22.40 2.36
CA THR A 304 -28.22 21.17 1.60
C THR A 304 -27.52 19.93 2.15
N GLY A 305 -26.48 20.12 2.97
CA GLY A 305 -25.59 19.07 3.46
C GLY A 305 -24.60 18.54 2.41
N GLU A 306 -24.54 19.16 1.21
CA GLU A 306 -23.59 18.75 0.18
C GLU A 306 -22.15 18.95 0.67
N VAL A 307 -21.30 17.93 0.48
CA VAL A 307 -19.86 17.98 0.77
C VAL A 307 -19.09 17.83 -0.53
N LYS A 308 -18.22 18.80 -0.79
CA LYS A 308 -17.25 18.74 -1.91
C LYS A 308 -15.85 18.55 -1.35
N VAL A 309 -15.19 17.49 -1.73
CA VAL A 309 -13.75 17.31 -1.44
C VAL A 309 -12.98 18.16 -2.46
N LEU A 310 -12.43 19.27 -1.99
CA LEU A 310 -11.70 20.22 -2.85
C LEU A 310 -10.27 19.78 -3.09
N GLU A 311 -9.63 19.23 -2.05
CA GLU A 311 -8.25 18.77 -2.06
C GLU A 311 -8.08 17.64 -1.06
N PHE A 312 -7.30 16.64 -1.46
CA PHE A 312 -6.85 15.59 -0.57
C PHE A 312 -5.34 15.40 -0.75
N ASP A 313 -4.59 15.70 0.29
CA ASP A 313 -3.15 15.60 0.31
C ASP A 313 -2.71 14.45 1.18
N ALA A 314 -1.82 13.62 0.65
CA ALA A 314 -1.33 12.45 1.35
C ALA A 314 0.18 12.29 1.22
N CYS A 315 0.81 11.91 2.33
CA CYS A 315 2.19 11.48 2.35
C CYS A 315 2.27 10.01 2.78
N VAL A 316 3.03 9.22 2.03
CA VAL A 316 3.10 7.76 2.18
C VAL A 316 4.54 7.33 2.44
N ASP A 317 4.73 6.49 3.45
CA ASP A 317 5.92 5.67 3.64
C ASP A 317 5.64 4.23 3.22
N CYS A 318 6.08 3.86 2.04
CA CYS A 318 6.08 2.49 1.53
C CYS A 318 7.50 1.91 1.39
N GLY A 319 8.44 2.39 2.21
CA GLY A 319 9.85 2.10 2.02
C GLY A 319 10.38 2.80 0.77
N THR A 320 11.16 2.09 -0.02
CA THR A 320 11.61 2.56 -1.34
C THR A 320 10.53 2.23 -2.38
N PRO A 321 9.87 3.20 -3.02
CA PRO A 321 8.94 2.92 -4.11
C PRO A 321 9.72 2.42 -5.34
N ILE A 322 9.55 1.14 -5.69
CA ILE A 322 10.25 0.52 -6.84
C ILE A 322 9.89 1.23 -8.15
N ASN A 323 8.61 1.55 -8.33
CA ASN A 323 8.14 2.36 -9.45
C ASN A 323 7.29 3.53 -8.90
N PRO A 324 7.86 4.74 -8.77
CA PRO A 324 7.15 5.89 -8.18
C PRO A 324 5.83 6.24 -8.89
N ASN A 325 5.76 6.08 -10.23
CA ASN A 325 4.55 6.39 -10.98
C ASN A 325 3.41 5.39 -10.70
N LEU A 326 3.70 4.08 -10.75
CA LEU A 326 2.72 3.04 -10.42
C LEU A 326 2.30 3.14 -8.94
N THR A 327 3.25 3.42 -8.05
CA THR A 327 2.99 3.63 -6.62
C THR A 327 2.04 4.80 -6.40
N ARG A 328 2.24 5.92 -7.09
CA ARG A 328 1.36 7.10 -7.04
C ARG A 328 -0.05 6.79 -7.53
N VAL A 329 -0.19 6.12 -8.67
CA VAL A 329 -1.50 5.72 -9.21
C VAL A 329 -2.26 4.82 -8.23
N GLN A 330 -1.56 3.91 -7.54
CA GLN A 330 -2.18 3.08 -6.51
C GLN A 330 -2.65 3.91 -5.31
N ALA A 331 -1.89 4.91 -4.91
CA ALA A 331 -2.29 5.80 -3.81
C ALA A 331 -3.51 6.64 -4.20
N GLU A 332 -3.49 7.30 -5.33
CA GLU A 332 -4.61 8.13 -5.84
C GLU A 332 -5.90 7.30 -5.97
N GLY A 333 -5.80 6.10 -6.55
CA GLY A 333 -6.95 5.20 -6.70
C GLY A 333 -7.51 4.70 -5.36
N GLY A 334 -6.64 4.41 -4.38
CA GLY A 334 -7.10 4.01 -3.04
C GLY A 334 -7.73 5.14 -2.25
N LEU A 335 -7.19 6.37 -2.36
CA LEU A 335 -7.78 7.56 -1.77
C LEU A 335 -9.19 7.82 -2.31
N LEU A 336 -9.38 7.69 -3.62
CA LEU A 336 -10.71 7.83 -4.23
C LEU A 336 -11.72 6.83 -3.67
N GLN A 337 -11.32 5.57 -3.48
CA GLN A 337 -12.17 4.56 -2.85
C GLN A 337 -12.54 4.95 -1.41
N GLY A 338 -11.58 5.44 -0.61
CA GLY A 338 -11.84 5.90 0.75
C GLY A 338 -12.79 7.11 0.80
N ILE A 339 -12.68 8.04 -0.16
CA ILE A 339 -13.61 9.17 -0.31
C ILE A 339 -15.02 8.64 -0.59
N GLY A 340 -15.16 7.68 -1.51
CA GLY A 340 -16.43 7.04 -1.83
C GLY A 340 -17.07 6.36 -0.62
N MET A 341 -16.30 5.59 0.14
CA MET A 341 -16.77 4.97 1.39
C MET A 341 -17.26 5.99 2.41
N THR A 342 -16.66 7.17 2.43
CA THR A 342 -17.01 8.21 3.41
C THR A 342 -18.29 8.94 3.05
N LEU A 343 -18.58 9.17 1.76
CA LEU A 343 -19.60 10.12 1.32
C LEU A 343 -20.72 9.53 0.44
N THR A 344 -20.45 8.46 -0.33
CA THR A 344 -21.37 8.08 -1.41
C THR A 344 -21.67 6.58 -1.51
N GLU A 345 -20.74 5.70 -1.14
CA GLU A 345 -20.91 4.26 -1.34
C GLU A 345 -21.66 3.64 -0.17
N ASN A 346 -22.82 3.08 -0.44
CA ASN A 346 -23.67 2.41 0.55
C ASN A 346 -24.34 1.18 -0.07
N VAL A 347 -24.66 0.19 0.76
CA VAL A 347 -25.51 -0.95 0.38
C VAL A 347 -26.59 -1.09 1.43
N THR A 348 -27.84 -0.83 1.03
CA THR A 348 -29.02 -1.03 1.85
C THR A 348 -29.77 -2.28 1.45
N TYR A 349 -30.65 -2.76 2.31
CA TYR A 349 -31.41 -3.98 2.10
C TYR A 349 -32.88 -3.75 2.33
N ASP A 350 -33.69 -4.28 1.43
CA ASP A 350 -35.13 -4.32 1.60
C ASP A 350 -35.55 -5.26 2.77
N ARG A 351 -36.85 -5.30 3.07
CA ARG A 351 -37.39 -6.16 4.12
C ARG A 351 -37.21 -7.67 3.88
N LYS A 352 -36.83 -8.06 2.67
CA LYS A 352 -36.56 -9.45 2.27
C LYS A 352 -35.07 -9.79 2.29
N GLY A 353 -34.21 -8.81 2.59
CA GLY A 353 -32.77 -8.96 2.59
C GLY A 353 -32.12 -8.88 1.19
N CYS A 354 -32.83 -8.35 0.20
CA CYS A 354 -32.27 -8.08 -1.12
C CYS A 354 -31.57 -6.71 -1.13
N PRO A 355 -30.36 -6.59 -1.70
CA PRO A 355 -29.68 -5.31 -1.81
C PRO A 355 -30.43 -4.36 -2.75
N GLU A 356 -30.62 -3.11 -2.33
CA GLU A 356 -31.30 -2.08 -3.10
C GLU A 356 -30.37 -1.47 -4.14
N GLU A 357 -29.09 -1.29 -3.79
CA GLU A 357 -28.02 -0.82 -4.69
C GLU A 357 -27.41 -2.00 -5.46
N ASN A 358 -28.20 -2.57 -6.37
CA ASN A 358 -27.83 -3.80 -7.10
C ASN A 358 -27.23 -3.55 -8.50
N SER A 359 -26.94 -2.30 -8.84
CA SER A 359 -26.27 -1.92 -10.08
C SER A 359 -25.46 -0.63 -9.89
N LEU A 360 -24.53 -0.34 -10.80
CA LEU A 360 -23.77 0.91 -10.81
C LEU A 360 -24.63 2.16 -11.05
N PHE A 361 -25.92 1.96 -11.35
CA PHE A 361 -26.87 3.05 -11.44
C PHE A 361 -27.31 3.55 -10.04
N GLN A 362 -27.43 2.66 -9.08
CA GLN A 362 -27.77 2.97 -7.68
C GLN A 362 -26.52 3.09 -6.81
N TYR A 363 -25.55 2.20 -6.96
CA TYR A 363 -24.30 2.23 -6.20
C TYR A 363 -23.36 3.31 -6.75
N LYS A 364 -23.09 4.33 -5.94
CA LYS A 364 -22.42 5.57 -6.37
C LYS A 364 -20.92 5.56 -6.09
N ILE A 365 -20.15 5.02 -7.03
CA ILE A 365 -18.70 5.15 -7.03
C ILE A 365 -18.34 6.58 -7.49
N PRO A 366 -17.49 7.33 -6.74
CA PRO A 366 -17.05 8.65 -7.17
C PRO A 366 -16.32 8.61 -8.51
N THR A 367 -16.57 9.62 -9.33
CA THR A 367 -15.89 9.82 -10.61
C THR A 367 -14.90 10.99 -10.52
N ARG A 368 -14.13 11.22 -11.58
CA ARG A 368 -13.12 12.30 -11.61
C ARG A 368 -13.74 13.70 -11.41
N ILE A 369 -15.02 13.90 -11.73
CA ILE A 369 -15.69 15.18 -11.55
C ILE A 369 -16.24 15.40 -10.13
N ASP A 370 -16.32 14.34 -9.33
CA ASP A 370 -16.87 14.40 -7.96
C ASP A 370 -15.82 14.80 -6.93
N ILE A 371 -14.55 14.81 -7.32
CA ILE A 371 -13.43 15.15 -6.45
C ILE A 371 -12.56 16.26 -7.04
N GLY A 372 -11.97 17.05 -6.16
CA GLY A 372 -10.99 18.07 -6.51
C GLY A 372 -9.60 17.49 -6.80
N LYS A 373 -8.58 18.09 -6.21
CA LYS A 373 -7.19 17.62 -6.37
C LYS A 373 -6.90 16.48 -5.42
N ILE A 374 -6.12 15.50 -5.90
CA ILE A 374 -5.45 14.50 -5.07
C ILE A 374 -3.96 14.67 -5.30
N ASN A 375 -3.21 14.95 -4.24
CA ASN A 375 -1.75 15.07 -4.28
C ASN A 375 -1.13 13.99 -3.38
N VAL A 376 -0.14 13.29 -3.92
CA VAL A 376 0.56 12.22 -3.19
C VAL A 376 2.06 12.47 -3.25
N GLU A 377 2.68 12.52 -2.07
CA GLU A 377 4.13 12.57 -1.89
C GLU A 377 4.61 11.35 -1.12
N PHE A 378 5.90 11.07 -1.21
CA PHE A 378 6.52 9.92 -0.54
C PHE A 378 7.62 10.40 0.40
N GLU A 379 7.64 9.83 1.60
CA GLU A 379 8.76 9.89 2.52
C GLU A 379 9.39 8.51 2.61
N ASN A 380 10.62 8.39 2.18
CA ASN A 380 11.29 7.10 2.10
C ASN A 380 11.85 6.67 3.46
N SER A 381 11.48 5.48 3.89
CA SER A 381 12.25 4.66 4.83
C SER A 381 12.89 3.51 4.06
N TYR A 382 13.89 2.86 4.62
CA TYR A 382 14.52 1.69 3.99
C TYR A 382 14.18 0.45 4.79
N GLU A 383 13.36 -0.44 4.21
CA GLU A 383 13.02 -1.72 4.86
C GLU A 383 14.07 -2.78 4.54
N PRO A 384 14.90 -3.19 5.52
CA PRO A 384 16.02 -4.10 5.23
C PRO A 384 15.58 -5.50 4.77
N ASN A 385 14.36 -5.91 5.09
CA ASN A 385 13.82 -7.22 4.71
C ASN A 385 13.06 -7.20 3.37
N GLY A 386 12.79 -6.03 2.82
CA GLY A 386 12.12 -5.88 1.52
C GLY A 386 13.09 -5.87 0.35
N PRO A 387 12.61 -6.07 -0.89
CA PRO A 387 13.44 -5.91 -2.07
C PRO A 387 13.83 -4.43 -2.23
N PHE A 388 15.11 -4.15 -2.30
CA PHE A 388 15.65 -2.77 -2.41
C PHE A 388 15.08 -1.76 -1.39
N GLY A 389 14.69 -2.24 -0.22
CA GLY A 389 14.13 -1.40 0.84
C GLY A 389 12.64 -1.10 0.73
N ALA A 390 11.91 -1.78 -0.16
CA ALA A 390 10.48 -1.57 -0.36
C ALA A 390 9.63 -2.23 0.74
N LYS A 391 8.54 -1.57 1.07
CA LYS A 391 7.36 -2.14 1.75
C LYS A 391 6.21 -2.23 0.74
N SER A 392 5.03 -2.56 1.21
CA SER A 392 3.83 -2.52 0.38
C SER A 392 3.17 -1.14 0.36
N ILE A 393 2.21 -0.96 -0.57
CA ILE A 393 1.36 0.23 -0.61
C ILE A 393 -0.12 -0.13 -0.85
N GLY A 394 -0.40 -1.38 -1.23
CA GLY A 394 -1.68 -1.78 -1.84
C GLY A 394 -2.92 -1.38 -1.05
N GLU A 395 -2.93 -1.44 0.28
CA GLU A 395 -4.13 -1.27 1.11
C GLU A 395 -4.08 -0.07 2.06
N VAL A 396 -2.89 0.40 2.47
CA VAL A 396 -2.78 1.53 3.39
C VAL A 396 -3.48 2.80 2.85
N VAL A 397 -3.50 2.93 1.56
CA VAL A 397 -3.95 4.12 0.81
C VAL A 397 -5.45 4.41 0.87
N ILE A 398 -6.29 3.44 1.28
CA ILE A 398 -7.73 3.64 1.37
C ILE A 398 -8.16 4.20 2.74
N ASN A 399 -7.30 4.12 3.75
CA ASN A 399 -7.74 4.23 5.13
C ASN A 399 -7.84 5.68 5.65
N THR A 400 -7.04 6.61 5.13
CA THR A 400 -6.97 7.98 5.66
C THR A 400 -8.16 8.88 5.29
N PRO A 401 -8.87 8.71 4.15
CA PRO A 401 -9.99 9.57 3.82
C PRO A 401 -11.14 9.53 4.84
N LEU A 402 -11.42 8.36 5.41
CA LEU A 402 -12.54 8.18 6.33
C LEU A 402 -12.43 9.11 7.56
N PRO A 403 -11.34 9.05 8.36
CA PRO A 403 -11.18 9.94 9.49
C PRO A 403 -10.90 11.40 9.07
N ALA A 404 -10.17 11.65 7.98
CA ALA A 404 -9.82 13.00 7.56
C ALA A 404 -11.05 13.81 7.12
N ILE A 405 -11.91 13.24 6.29
CA ILE A 405 -13.14 13.90 5.82
C ILE A 405 -14.13 14.04 6.95
N SER A 406 -14.31 13.02 7.79
CA SER A 406 -15.19 13.09 8.96
C SER A 406 -14.77 14.18 9.94
N ASP A 407 -13.47 14.38 10.16
CA ASP A 407 -12.95 15.45 11.00
C ASP A 407 -13.11 16.84 10.35
N ALA A 408 -12.91 16.93 9.04
CA ALA A 408 -13.18 18.16 8.29
C ALA A 408 -14.67 18.58 8.36
N ILE A 409 -15.59 17.63 8.24
CA ILE A 409 -17.03 17.88 8.41
C ILE A 409 -17.31 18.35 9.86
N TYR A 410 -16.73 17.70 10.87
CA TYR A 410 -16.84 18.18 12.24
C TYR A 410 -16.33 19.61 12.42
N ASN A 411 -15.19 19.94 11.83
CA ASN A 411 -14.64 21.29 11.89
C ASN A 411 -15.53 22.33 11.19
N ALA A 412 -16.30 21.90 10.18
CA ALA A 412 -17.24 22.76 9.47
C ALA A 412 -18.53 23.04 10.25
N ILE A 413 -19.12 22.02 10.88
CA ILE A 413 -20.48 22.12 11.45
C ILE A 413 -20.58 21.79 12.95
N GLY A 414 -19.49 21.37 13.59
CA GLY A 414 -19.45 21.07 15.03
C GLY A 414 -20.10 19.75 15.45
N THR A 415 -20.55 18.91 14.51
CA THR A 415 -21.17 17.60 14.80
C THR A 415 -20.31 16.47 14.28
N ARG A 416 -20.08 15.43 15.12
CA ARG A 416 -19.35 14.20 14.73
C ARG A 416 -20.32 13.11 14.28
N PHE A 417 -19.90 12.41 13.21
CA PHE A 417 -20.57 11.21 12.71
C PHE A 417 -19.70 9.99 12.95
N TYR A 418 -20.32 8.90 13.40
CA TYR A 418 -19.65 7.64 13.73
C TYR A 418 -20.08 6.49 12.82
N GLU A 419 -20.94 6.77 11.85
CA GLU A 419 -21.41 5.83 10.83
C GLU A 419 -21.10 6.38 9.44
N LEU A 420 -20.82 5.51 8.51
CA LEU A 420 -20.50 5.82 7.12
C LEU A 420 -21.47 5.11 6.16
N PRO A 421 -21.78 5.70 5.02
CA PRO A 421 -21.37 7.02 4.56
C PRO A 421 -22.07 8.14 5.33
N ILE A 422 -21.43 9.31 5.41
CA ILE A 422 -22.06 10.52 5.97
C ILE A 422 -22.92 11.16 4.88
N THR A 423 -24.24 11.11 5.05
CA THR A 423 -25.15 11.58 4.01
C THR A 423 -25.41 13.08 4.09
N PRO A 424 -25.74 13.73 2.96
CA PRO A 424 -26.13 15.14 2.95
C PRO A 424 -27.29 15.46 3.90
N GLU A 425 -28.29 14.57 4.00
CA GLU A 425 -29.42 14.73 4.92
C GLU A 425 -28.95 14.81 6.38
N GLN A 426 -28.07 13.91 6.82
CA GLN A 426 -27.51 13.93 8.18
C GLN A 426 -26.77 15.24 8.47
N ILE A 427 -26.00 15.74 7.51
CA ILE A 427 -25.21 16.98 7.65
C ILE A 427 -26.15 18.19 7.75
N ALA A 428 -27.14 18.32 6.84
CA ALA A 428 -28.07 19.43 6.84
C ALA A 428 -28.90 19.47 8.13
N MET A 429 -29.37 18.31 8.62
CA MET A 429 -30.11 18.22 9.89
C MET A 429 -29.25 18.65 11.07
N ALA A 430 -28.00 18.15 11.15
CA ALA A 430 -27.09 18.50 12.25
C ALA A 430 -26.70 19.99 12.21
N ALA A 431 -26.46 20.57 11.05
CA ALA A 431 -26.17 21.99 10.89
C ALA A 431 -27.35 22.86 11.35
N ALA A 432 -28.58 22.48 10.99
CA ALA A 432 -29.79 23.19 11.40
C ALA A 432 -30.03 23.15 12.93
N GLU A 433 -29.60 22.09 13.62
CA GLU A 433 -29.70 21.98 15.07
C GLU A 433 -28.70 22.89 15.78
N ASN A 434 -27.50 23.04 15.28
CA ASN A 434 -26.44 23.88 15.85
C ASN A 434 -26.67 25.39 15.64
N HIS A 435 -27.56 25.79 14.72
CA HIS A 435 -27.97 27.18 14.49
C HIS A 435 -29.19 27.63 15.35
N LYS A 436 -29.76 26.74 16.15
CA LYS A 436 -30.83 27.07 17.14
C LYS A 436 -30.24 27.44 18.49
#